data_9ff331d6f9bf1e60c7b330a65d77cd45
#
_entry.id   9ff331d6f9bf1e60c7b330a65d77cd45
#
_cell.length_a   1.000
_cell.length_b   1.000
_cell.length_c   1.000
_cell.angle_alpha   90.00
_cell.angle_beta   90.00
_cell.angle_gamma   90.00
#
_symmetry.space_group_name_H-M   'P 1'
#
loop_
_entity.id
_entity.type
_entity.pdbx_description
1 polymer ?
#
loop_
_entity_poly.entity_id
_entity_poly.type
_entity_poly.pdbx_seq_one_letter_code
_entity_poly.pdbx_strand_id
1 'polypeptide(L)'
;MTTHPPQTHAEKAGVIATFTEAPFAVKALLFGVLVNKLGSFVQVFLILFMTTRGFTGVQGGIALGVYGAGSVLGVLAGGTLADRIGARMTIVLGMVGTAVLLVAVLHIRWYAGILAAVALVGMISQVYRPAASAYIAALIPGDQQVMITAMYRLALNLGTTAAPLLGAALAAVSYDLLFYGEAAAALCYAVVVLVALPRRTVVSVATPVSQTGGYLVVLRDRRFVAFLVAVMLNSAVYIQYMSTLPLAIREAGFDTFWYGVMLAINGAIVICFELLMTKIVRTWRMRQVVTVGFFLLGAGMAVYALPGGLAVFVIGTLLWTLAEIIQGPSMFAYPALAAPPESRGRYQGATHAMFGIGTAVGPAVGVVLWSNLGQPAWIIMGAISVLALIPAWYAFGKK
;
A
#
# COMPACT_ATOMS: atom_id res chain seq x y z
N MET A 1 4.96 -43.37 -29.33
CA MET A 1 3.72 -42.73 -28.88
C MET A 1 3.81 -42.58 -27.36
N THR A 2 4.31 -41.46 -26.86
CA THR A 2 4.38 -41.13 -25.45
C THR A 2 3.17 -40.27 -25.15
N THR A 3 2.17 -40.86 -24.53
CA THR A 3 0.97 -40.19 -24.06
C THR A 3 1.34 -39.32 -22.86
N HIS A 4 1.38 -37.99 -23.05
CA HIS A 4 1.36 -37.05 -21.92
C HIS A 4 0.04 -37.25 -21.16
N PRO A 5 0.09 -37.43 -19.83
CA PRO A 5 -1.14 -37.42 -19.04
C PRO A 5 -1.81 -36.06 -19.18
N PRO A 6 -3.16 -36.02 -19.23
CA PRO A 6 -3.89 -34.77 -19.30
C PRO A 6 -3.57 -33.96 -18.05
N GLN A 7 -3.11 -32.70 -18.22
CA GLN A 7 -3.03 -31.74 -17.14
C GLN A 7 -4.46 -31.54 -16.62
N THR A 8 -4.79 -32.20 -15.53
CA THR A 8 -5.98 -31.93 -14.76
C THR A 8 -5.96 -30.45 -14.42
N HIS A 9 -6.89 -29.67 -14.99
CA HIS A 9 -7.19 -28.33 -14.54
C HIS A 9 -7.57 -28.43 -13.07
N ALA A 10 -6.60 -28.23 -12.17
CA ALA A 10 -6.86 -28.12 -10.75
C ALA A 10 -7.93 -27.04 -10.61
N GLU A 11 -9.08 -27.44 -10.13
CA GLU A 11 -10.23 -26.56 -9.90
C GLU A 11 -9.73 -25.40 -9.04
N LYS A 12 -9.72 -24.18 -9.62
CA LYS A 12 -9.05 -23.04 -8.99
C LYS A 12 -9.69 -22.78 -7.65
N ALA A 13 -8.99 -23.07 -6.57
CA ALA A 13 -9.47 -23.01 -5.21
C ALA A 13 -10.22 -21.69 -4.93
N GLY A 14 -11.40 -21.78 -4.34
CA GLY A 14 -12.20 -20.61 -3.95
C GLY A 14 -11.49 -19.77 -2.90
N VAL A 15 -11.98 -18.56 -2.62
CA VAL A 15 -11.41 -17.65 -1.60
C VAL A 15 -11.22 -18.35 -0.26
N ILE A 16 -12.27 -19.05 0.23
CA ILE A 16 -12.25 -19.77 1.52
C ILE A 16 -11.24 -20.92 1.47
N ALA A 17 -11.22 -21.70 0.37
CA ALA A 17 -10.28 -22.79 0.21
C ALA A 17 -8.84 -22.28 0.23
N THR A 18 -8.52 -21.22 -0.53
CA THR A 18 -7.16 -20.62 -0.52
C THR A 18 -6.76 -20.15 0.89
N PHE A 19 -7.68 -19.57 1.66
CA PHE A 19 -7.40 -19.18 3.04
C PHE A 19 -7.22 -20.39 3.96
N THR A 20 -8.07 -21.41 3.87
CA THR A 20 -7.99 -22.60 4.74
C THR A 20 -6.74 -23.42 4.46
N GLU A 21 -6.33 -23.52 3.20
CA GLU A 21 -5.11 -24.22 2.76
C GLU A 21 -3.83 -23.42 3.02
N ALA A 22 -3.93 -22.09 3.17
CA ALA A 22 -2.76 -21.25 3.44
C ALA A 22 -2.04 -21.69 4.73
N PRO A 23 -0.70 -21.70 4.74
CA PRO A 23 0.09 -22.02 5.92
C PRO A 23 -0.28 -21.15 7.12
N PHE A 24 -0.25 -21.70 8.32
CA PHE A 24 -0.56 -20.97 9.57
C PHE A 24 0.26 -19.68 9.70
N ALA A 25 1.53 -19.69 9.28
CA ALA A 25 2.39 -18.52 9.28
C ALA A 25 1.85 -17.37 8.42
N VAL A 26 1.22 -17.67 7.28
CA VAL A 26 0.59 -16.65 6.40
C VAL A 26 -0.67 -16.10 7.06
N LYS A 27 -1.53 -16.96 7.63
CA LYS A 27 -2.72 -16.52 8.37
C LYS A 27 -2.36 -15.62 9.54
N ALA A 28 -1.34 -15.99 10.31
CA ALA A 28 -0.83 -15.19 11.41
C ALA A 28 -0.27 -13.84 10.94
N LEU A 29 0.43 -13.81 9.80
CA LEU A 29 0.92 -12.59 9.20
C LEU A 29 -0.21 -11.66 8.78
N LEU A 30 -1.26 -12.18 8.14
CA LEU A 30 -2.47 -11.41 7.76
C LEU A 30 -3.15 -10.82 9.00
N PHE A 31 -3.30 -11.61 10.06
CA PHE A 31 -3.85 -11.15 11.34
C PHE A 31 -2.98 -10.06 11.97
N GLY A 32 -1.65 -10.27 12.02
CA GLY A 32 -0.72 -9.28 12.56
C GLY A 32 -0.75 -7.95 11.81
N VAL A 33 -0.85 -7.99 10.48
CA VAL A 33 -1.01 -6.79 9.65
C VAL A 33 -2.32 -6.07 9.95
N LEU A 34 -3.43 -6.81 10.11
CA LEU A 34 -4.72 -6.23 10.50
C LEU A 34 -4.61 -5.49 11.83
N VAL A 35 -4.08 -6.15 12.87
CA VAL A 35 -3.89 -5.56 14.20
C VAL A 35 -3.00 -4.32 14.14
N ASN A 36 -1.87 -4.40 13.43
CA ASN A 36 -0.96 -3.27 13.26
C ASN A 36 -1.63 -2.08 12.55
N LYS A 37 -2.52 -2.34 11.58
CA LYS A 37 -3.24 -1.28 10.87
C LYS A 37 -4.41 -0.72 11.66
N LEU A 38 -5.10 -1.52 12.45
CA LEU A 38 -6.08 -1.04 13.40
C LEU A 38 -5.46 -0.07 14.42
N GLY A 39 -4.18 -0.26 14.77
CA GLY A 39 -3.41 0.60 15.66
C GLY A 39 -2.70 1.78 14.98
N SER A 40 -2.86 2.02 13.68
CA SER A 40 -2.14 3.10 12.96
C SER A 40 -2.77 4.48 13.23
N PHE A 41 -2.63 5.00 14.42
CA PHE A 41 -3.27 6.25 14.87
C PHE A 41 -2.41 7.48 14.64
N VAL A 42 -1.09 7.38 14.87
CA VAL A 42 -0.20 8.54 14.93
C VAL A 42 -0.18 9.31 13.61
N GLN A 43 -0.13 8.63 12.49
CA GLN A 43 -0.16 9.28 11.17
C GLN A 43 -1.41 10.17 10.99
N VAL A 44 -2.56 9.75 11.49
CA VAL A 44 -3.85 10.46 11.35
C VAL A 44 -3.94 11.64 12.31
N PHE A 45 -3.47 11.45 13.55
CA PHE A 45 -3.66 12.41 14.64
C PHE A 45 -2.41 13.23 14.97
N LEU A 46 -1.29 13.06 14.24
CA LEU A 46 -0.01 13.70 14.54
C LEU A 46 -0.12 15.22 14.62
N ILE A 47 -0.82 15.87 13.68
CA ILE A 47 -0.97 17.33 13.69
C ILE A 47 -1.72 17.77 14.93
N LEU A 48 -2.83 17.10 15.27
CA LEU A 48 -3.62 17.40 16.46
C LEU A 48 -2.82 17.19 17.74
N PHE A 49 -2.09 16.08 17.85
CA PHE A 49 -1.16 15.85 18.97
C PHE A 49 -0.13 16.98 19.10
N MET A 50 0.49 17.41 18.01
CA MET A 50 1.45 18.51 18.02
C MET A 50 0.82 19.81 18.51
N THR A 51 -0.40 20.12 18.10
CA THR A 51 -1.09 21.34 18.56
C THR A 51 -1.41 21.30 20.06
N THR A 52 -1.75 20.13 20.63
CA THR A 52 -1.93 19.99 22.10
C THR A 52 -0.64 20.19 22.88
N ARG A 53 0.51 20.00 22.24
CA ARG A 53 1.85 20.24 22.82
C ARG A 53 2.35 21.69 22.63
N GLY A 54 1.49 22.60 22.09
CA GLY A 54 1.79 24.01 21.90
C GLY A 54 2.50 24.35 20.59
N PHE A 55 2.63 23.40 19.66
CA PHE A 55 3.18 23.64 18.33
C PHE A 55 2.10 24.17 17.37
N THR A 56 2.51 24.92 16.36
CA THR A 56 1.60 25.43 15.34
C THR A 56 1.11 24.32 14.40
N GLY A 57 -0.02 24.49 13.74
CA GLY A 57 -0.51 23.57 12.71
C GLY A 57 0.48 23.38 11.56
N VAL A 58 1.23 24.44 11.19
CA VAL A 58 2.31 24.38 10.18
C VAL A 58 3.43 23.43 10.64
N GLN A 59 3.87 23.56 11.90
CA GLN A 59 4.87 22.68 12.49
C GLN A 59 4.39 21.22 12.52
N GLY A 60 3.12 20.97 12.85
CA GLY A 60 2.49 19.65 12.76
C GLY A 60 2.46 19.10 11.33
N GLY A 61 2.15 19.95 10.35
CA GLY A 61 2.17 19.59 8.93
C GLY A 61 3.57 19.20 8.45
N ILE A 62 4.61 19.95 8.86
CA ILE A 62 6.02 19.60 8.56
C ILE A 62 6.38 18.25 9.20
N ALA A 63 5.97 18.02 10.45
CA ALA A 63 6.22 16.73 11.13
C ALA A 63 5.58 15.56 10.36
N LEU A 64 4.34 15.72 9.87
CA LEU A 64 3.68 14.70 9.03
C LEU A 64 4.41 14.49 7.69
N GLY A 65 4.90 15.55 7.06
CA GLY A 65 5.70 15.47 5.85
C GLY A 65 7.02 14.70 6.08
N VAL A 66 7.70 14.97 7.18
CA VAL A 66 8.93 14.28 7.60
C VAL A 66 8.66 12.82 7.92
N TYR A 67 7.55 12.49 8.59
CA TYR A 67 7.08 11.12 8.77
C TYR A 67 6.91 10.41 7.41
N GLY A 68 6.25 11.06 6.46
CA GLY A 68 6.04 10.52 5.11
C GLY A 68 7.35 10.25 4.36
N ALA A 69 8.30 11.19 4.42
CA ALA A 69 9.63 11.01 3.84
C ALA A 69 10.39 9.83 4.48
N GLY A 70 10.35 9.73 5.82
CA GLY A 70 10.86 8.59 6.56
C GLY A 70 10.24 7.28 6.09
N SER A 71 8.91 7.25 5.86
CA SER A 71 8.17 6.07 5.42
C SER A 71 8.67 5.53 4.07
N VAL A 72 8.97 6.39 3.12
CA VAL A 72 9.56 6.00 1.81
C VAL A 72 10.93 5.35 2.01
N LEU A 73 11.80 5.98 2.82
CA LEU A 73 13.12 5.43 3.14
C LEU A 73 13.01 4.08 3.86
N GLY A 74 12.03 3.95 4.77
CA GLY A 74 11.77 2.73 5.51
C GLY A 74 11.36 1.55 4.62
N VAL A 75 10.52 1.81 3.62
CA VAL A 75 10.14 0.79 2.63
C VAL A 75 11.34 0.30 1.84
N LEU A 76 12.22 1.20 1.39
CA LEU A 76 13.45 0.83 0.67
C LEU A 76 14.43 0.06 1.58
N ALA A 77 14.66 0.55 2.80
CA ALA A 77 15.49 -0.12 3.78
C ALA A 77 14.94 -1.51 4.13
N GLY A 78 13.61 -1.64 4.31
CA GLY A 78 12.91 -2.88 4.63
C GLY A 78 13.10 -3.96 3.56
N GLY A 79 13.08 -3.60 2.29
CA GLY A 79 13.38 -4.52 1.19
C GLY A 79 14.79 -5.11 1.29
N THR A 80 15.78 -4.24 1.48
CA THR A 80 17.18 -4.67 1.65
C THR A 80 17.38 -5.48 2.93
N LEU A 81 16.73 -5.08 4.02
CA LEU A 81 16.84 -5.76 5.30
C LEU A 81 16.20 -7.15 5.24
N ALA A 82 15.04 -7.28 4.57
CA ALA A 82 14.40 -8.57 4.35
C ALA A 82 15.28 -9.56 3.58
N ASP A 83 16.04 -9.04 2.59
CA ASP A 83 16.98 -9.88 1.83
C ASP A 83 18.23 -10.28 2.64
N ARG A 84 18.66 -9.45 3.62
CA ARG A 84 19.89 -9.68 4.41
C ARG A 84 19.67 -10.51 5.67
N ILE A 85 18.68 -10.16 6.47
CA ILE A 85 18.43 -10.80 7.78
C ILE A 85 17.15 -11.64 7.79
N GLY A 86 16.47 -11.73 6.64
CA GLY A 86 15.22 -12.44 6.47
C GLY A 86 13.98 -11.65 6.88
N ALA A 87 12.87 -11.95 6.25
CA ALA A 87 11.60 -11.22 6.43
C ALA A 87 11.09 -11.25 7.88
N ARG A 88 11.21 -12.41 8.57
CA ARG A 88 10.77 -12.57 9.96
C ARG A 88 11.46 -11.57 10.89
N MET A 89 12.80 -11.50 10.87
CA MET A 89 13.56 -10.60 11.75
C MET A 89 13.36 -9.14 11.37
N THR A 90 13.23 -8.84 10.08
CA THR A 90 12.91 -7.49 9.59
C THR A 90 11.59 -6.98 10.15
N ILE A 91 10.53 -7.80 10.13
CA ILE A 91 9.23 -7.43 10.71
C ILE A 91 9.35 -7.22 12.21
N VAL A 92 9.97 -8.16 12.93
CA VAL A 92 10.10 -8.09 14.40
C VAL A 92 10.88 -6.86 14.83
N LEU A 93 12.07 -6.63 14.26
CA LEU A 93 12.91 -5.47 14.62
C LEU A 93 12.22 -4.15 14.22
N GLY A 94 11.54 -4.13 13.07
CA GLY A 94 10.74 -2.99 12.66
C GLY A 94 9.63 -2.67 13.66
N MET A 95 8.85 -3.65 14.07
CA MET A 95 7.72 -3.45 14.96
C MET A 95 8.16 -3.10 16.40
N VAL A 96 9.17 -3.77 16.93
CA VAL A 96 9.74 -3.44 18.25
C VAL A 96 10.36 -2.04 18.24
N GLY A 97 11.16 -1.72 17.19
CA GLY A 97 11.73 -0.38 17.04
C GLY A 97 10.67 0.72 16.93
N THR A 98 9.58 0.45 16.20
CA THR A 98 8.43 1.36 16.11
C THR A 98 7.82 1.61 17.49
N ALA A 99 7.56 0.55 18.26
CA ALA A 99 6.96 0.68 19.58
C ALA A 99 7.84 1.51 20.55
N VAL A 100 9.15 1.25 20.54
CA VAL A 100 10.11 2.01 21.36
C VAL A 100 10.14 3.49 20.95
N LEU A 101 10.19 3.78 19.65
CA LEU A 101 10.24 5.15 19.16
C LEU A 101 8.94 5.91 19.42
N LEU A 102 7.78 5.27 19.28
CA LEU A 102 6.48 5.87 19.59
C LEU A 102 6.40 6.31 21.05
N VAL A 103 6.85 5.47 21.98
CA VAL A 103 6.91 5.83 23.40
C VAL A 103 7.95 6.94 23.64
N ALA A 104 9.09 6.89 22.95
CA ALA A 104 10.12 7.92 23.08
C ALA A 104 9.63 9.31 22.63
N VAL A 105 8.82 9.41 21.56
CA VAL A 105 8.24 10.68 21.09
C VAL A 105 7.49 11.42 22.20
N LEU A 106 6.79 10.70 23.09
CA LEU A 106 6.03 11.29 24.19
C LEU A 106 6.90 12.05 25.21
N HIS A 107 8.18 11.69 25.32
CA HIS A 107 9.12 12.28 26.27
C HIS A 107 9.95 13.42 25.67
N ILE A 108 9.88 13.62 24.35
CA ILE A 108 10.60 14.69 23.67
C ILE A 108 9.73 15.95 23.66
N ARG A 109 10.30 17.10 24.10
CA ARG A 109 9.58 18.37 24.20
C ARG A 109 10.06 19.43 23.20
N TRP A 110 11.23 19.26 22.60
CA TRP A 110 11.81 20.21 21.66
C TRP A 110 11.53 19.79 20.21
N TYR A 111 11.18 20.77 19.38
CA TYR A 111 10.63 20.55 18.04
C TYR A 111 11.53 19.69 17.12
N ALA A 112 12.84 20.04 17.03
CA ALA A 112 13.74 19.30 16.17
C ALA A 112 13.91 17.83 16.61
N GLY A 113 13.86 17.53 17.92
CA GLY A 113 13.86 16.16 18.42
C GLY A 113 12.61 15.39 18.05
N ILE A 114 11.43 16.04 18.12
CA ILE A 114 10.19 15.45 17.66
C ILE A 114 10.27 15.14 16.16
N LEU A 115 10.78 16.07 15.33
CA LEU A 115 10.96 15.84 13.90
C LEU A 115 11.85 14.64 13.62
N ALA A 116 13.01 14.54 14.29
CA ALA A 116 13.93 13.42 14.14
C ALA A 116 13.28 12.09 14.58
N ALA A 117 12.60 12.08 15.71
CA ALA A 117 11.93 10.89 16.22
C ALA A 117 10.77 10.45 15.29
N VAL A 118 9.96 11.38 14.81
CA VAL A 118 8.85 11.11 13.89
C VAL A 118 9.35 10.63 12.52
N ALA A 119 10.49 11.18 12.03
CA ALA A 119 11.15 10.65 10.83
C ALA A 119 11.56 9.19 11.01
N LEU A 120 12.16 8.86 12.16
CA LEU A 120 12.55 7.49 12.50
C LEU A 120 11.33 6.58 12.68
N VAL A 121 10.25 7.05 13.33
CA VAL A 121 8.98 6.31 13.43
C VAL A 121 8.46 6.00 12.03
N GLY A 122 8.37 7.00 11.15
CA GLY A 122 7.95 6.81 9.75
C GLY A 122 8.81 5.77 9.04
N MET A 123 10.14 5.87 9.19
CA MET A 123 11.07 4.94 8.55
C MET A 123 10.93 3.51 9.10
N ILE A 124 11.03 3.33 10.39
CA ILE A 124 11.06 2.00 11.03
C ILE A 124 9.69 1.30 10.93
N SER A 125 8.58 2.05 11.04
CA SER A 125 7.24 1.49 10.96
C SER A 125 6.87 0.90 9.59
N GLN A 126 7.59 1.26 8.52
CA GLN A 126 7.27 0.80 7.16
C GLN A 126 8.18 -0.33 6.63
N VAL A 127 9.26 -0.69 7.36
CA VAL A 127 10.17 -1.75 6.91
C VAL A 127 9.48 -3.12 6.80
N TYR A 128 8.41 -3.35 7.54
CA TYR A 128 7.68 -4.61 7.51
C TYR A 128 6.95 -4.87 6.18
N ARG A 129 6.54 -3.83 5.45
CA ARG A 129 5.69 -3.99 4.25
C ARG A 129 6.34 -4.84 3.15
N PRO A 130 7.54 -4.50 2.65
CA PRO A 130 8.22 -5.34 1.67
C PRO A 130 8.63 -6.69 2.25
N ALA A 131 8.97 -6.76 3.54
CA ALA A 131 9.32 -8.00 4.23
C ALA A 131 8.12 -8.97 4.30
N ALA A 132 6.92 -8.48 4.65
CA ALA A 132 5.70 -9.26 4.68
C ALA A 132 5.33 -9.77 3.28
N SER A 133 5.39 -8.90 2.27
CA SER A 133 5.14 -9.29 0.87
C SER A 133 6.14 -10.34 0.37
N ALA A 134 7.43 -10.17 0.68
CA ALA A 134 8.46 -11.16 0.32
C ALA A 134 8.26 -12.50 1.04
N TYR A 135 7.81 -12.47 2.30
CA TYR A 135 7.51 -13.68 3.07
C TYR A 135 6.34 -14.47 2.48
N ILE A 136 5.24 -13.78 2.14
CA ILE A 136 4.09 -14.38 1.46
C ILE A 136 4.55 -15.03 0.14
N ALA A 137 5.34 -14.31 -0.65
CA ALA A 137 5.85 -14.78 -1.93
C ALA A 137 6.77 -16.01 -1.82
N ALA A 138 7.45 -16.18 -0.68
CA ALA A 138 8.32 -17.33 -0.44
C ALA A 138 7.56 -18.60 -0.06
N LEU A 139 6.38 -18.48 0.56
CA LEU A 139 5.60 -19.60 1.08
C LEU A 139 4.43 -20.02 0.20
N ILE A 140 3.94 -19.12 -0.65
CA ILE A 140 2.72 -19.34 -1.42
C ILE A 140 3.08 -19.61 -2.88
N PRO A 141 2.55 -20.69 -3.50
CA PRO A 141 2.68 -20.95 -4.94
C PRO A 141 2.20 -19.78 -5.79
N GLY A 142 2.82 -19.58 -6.96
CA GLY A 142 2.57 -18.41 -7.81
C GLY A 142 1.11 -18.22 -8.23
N ASP A 143 0.37 -19.29 -8.43
CA ASP A 143 -1.05 -19.29 -8.79
C ASP A 143 -1.98 -18.80 -7.64
N GLN A 144 -1.54 -18.93 -6.39
CA GLN A 144 -2.27 -18.46 -5.21
C GLN A 144 -1.79 -17.08 -4.71
N GLN A 145 -0.62 -16.57 -5.17
CA GLN A 145 -0.03 -15.31 -4.66
C GLN A 145 -0.95 -14.12 -4.82
N VAL A 146 -1.65 -14.01 -5.95
CA VAL A 146 -2.57 -12.89 -6.21
C VAL A 146 -3.73 -12.90 -5.19
N MET A 147 -4.29 -14.08 -4.89
CA MET A 147 -5.38 -14.20 -3.92
C MET A 147 -4.93 -13.88 -2.49
N ILE A 148 -3.78 -14.40 -2.06
CA ILE A 148 -3.22 -14.09 -0.72
C ILE A 148 -2.83 -12.61 -0.62
N THR A 149 -2.33 -12.01 -1.71
CA THR A 149 -2.06 -10.56 -1.76
C THR A 149 -3.35 -9.75 -1.64
N ALA A 150 -4.46 -10.20 -2.24
CA ALA A 150 -5.77 -9.57 -2.05
C ALA A 150 -6.24 -9.65 -0.59
N MET A 151 -6.05 -10.80 0.08
CA MET A 151 -6.36 -10.94 1.50
C MET A 151 -5.48 -10.04 2.38
N TYR A 152 -4.20 -9.89 2.04
CA TYR A 152 -3.29 -8.96 2.70
C TYR A 152 -3.77 -7.51 2.54
N ARG A 153 -4.17 -7.11 1.33
CA ARG A 153 -4.75 -5.78 1.06
C ARG A 153 -6.06 -5.57 1.81
N LEU A 154 -6.94 -6.58 1.86
CA LEU A 154 -8.17 -6.52 2.64
C LEU A 154 -7.88 -6.27 4.13
N ALA A 155 -6.89 -6.96 4.71
CA ALA A 155 -6.47 -6.73 6.10
C ALA A 155 -5.95 -5.29 6.30
N LEU A 156 -5.16 -4.76 5.34
CA LEU A 156 -4.71 -3.37 5.36
C LEU A 156 -5.89 -2.39 5.32
N ASN A 157 -6.85 -2.59 4.40
CA ASN A 157 -7.97 -1.69 4.18
C ASN A 157 -8.94 -1.69 5.37
N LEU A 158 -9.27 -2.87 5.91
CA LEU A 158 -10.09 -3.00 7.12
C LEU A 158 -9.45 -2.24 8.30
N GLY A 159 -8.15 -2.46 8.53
CA GLY A 159 -7.43 -1.80 9.61
C GLY A 159 -7.38 -0.29 9.42
N THR A 160 -7.02 0.18 8.23
CA THR A 160 -6.91 1.61 7.92
C THR A 160 -8.25 2.34 8.00
N THR A 161 -9.35 1.67 7.62
CA THR A 161 -10.70 2.24 7.69
C THR A 161 -11.20 2.36 9.13
N ALA A 162 -10.89 1.38 9.98
CA ALA A 162 -11.33 1.38 11.37
C ALA A 162 -10.41 2.21 12.31
N ALA A 163 -9.13 2.38 11.95
CA ALA A 163 -8.15 3.08 12.79
C ALA A 163 -8.55 4.50 13.19
N PRO A 164 -9.08 5.38 12.30
CA PRO A 164 -9.50 6.72 12.70
C PRO A 164 -10.61 6.73 13.76
N LEU A 165 -11.57 5.78 13.70
CA LEU A 165 -12.65 5.67 14.67
C LEU A 165 -12.12 5.25 16.04
N LEU A 166 -11.27 4.22 16.09
CA LEU A 166 -10.62 3.77 17.31
C LEU A 166 -9.70 4.87 17.87
N GLY A 167 -8.95 5.53 16.99
CA GLY A 167 -8.06 6.64 17.37
C GLY A 167 -8.84 7.84 17.93
N ALA A 168 -10.00 8.19 17.37
CA ALA A 168 -10.84 9.26 17.91
C ALA A 168 -11.33 8.93 19.33
N ALA A 169 -11.73 7.69 19.59
CA ALA A 169 -12.13 7.25 20.93
C ALA A 169 -10.97 7.33 21.94
N LEU A 170 -9.75 6.97 21.54
CA LEU A 170 -8.56 7.11 22.39
C LEU A 170 -8.18 8.58 22.61
N ALA A 171 -8.22 9.40 21.55
CA ALA A 171 -7.90 10.83 21.60
C ALA A 171 -8.87 11.61 22.50
N ALA A 172 -10.13 11.17 22.60
CA ALA A 172 -11.12 11.75 23.52
C ALA A 172 -10.72 11.62 25.00
N VAL A 173 -9.92 10.61 25.33
CA VAL A 173 -9.39 10.40 26.69
C VAL A 173 -8.02 11.08 26.82
N SER A 174 -7.09 10.76 25.94
CA SER A 174 -5.75 11.39 25.87
C SER A 174 -5.08 11.11 24.53
N TYR A 175 -4.41 12.11 23.96
CA TYR A 175 -3.59 11.93 22.77
C TYR A 175 -2.39 10.99 22.98
N ASP A 176 -1.88 10.88 24.21
CA ASP A 176 -0.78 9.97 24.53
C ASP A 176 -1.19 8.50 24.35
N LEU A 177 -2.50 8.17 24.55
CA LEU A 177 -3.04 6.84 24.31
C LEU A 177 -2.95 6.39 22.84
N LEU A 178 -2.90 7.33 21.90
CA LEU A 178 -2.68 7.01 20.49
C LEU A 178 -1.30 6.36 20.28
N PHE A 179 -0.27 6.91 20.92
CA PHE A 179 1.10 6.41 20.83
C PHE A 179 1.25 5.07 21.55
N TYR A 180 0.69 4.93 22.75
CA TYR A 180 0.71 3.65 23.50
C TYR A 180 -0.11 2.58 22.76
N GLY A 181 -1.26 2.93 22.21
CA GLY A 181 -2.12 2.01 21.45
C GLY A 181 -1.43 1.51 20.17
N GLU A 182 -0.78 2.41 19.42
CA GLU A 182 -0.02 2.03 18.23
C GLU A 182 1.22 1.21 18.60
N ALA A 183 1.92 1.55 19.67
CA ALA A 183 3.05 0.78 20.19
C ALA A 183 2.61 -0.63 20.62
N ALA A 184 1.48 -0.76 21.31
CA ALA A 184 0.91 -2.06 21.68
C ALA A 184 0.52 -2.91 20.47
N ALA A 185 -0.10 -2.31 19.44
CA ALA A 185 -0.43 -3.00 18.21
C ALA A 185 0.82 -3.47 17.44
N ALA A 186 1.88 -2.64 17.41
CA ALA A 186 3.16 -3.01 16.81
C ALA A 186 3.83 -4.17 17.58
N LEU A 187 3.84 -4.12 18.90
CA LEU A 187 4.36 -5.22 19.73
C LEU A 187 3.55 -6.51 19.57
N CYS A 188 2.21 -6.41 19.51
CA CYS A 188 1.35 -7.55 19.24
C CYS A 188 1.72 -8.20 17.89
N TYR A 189 1.91 -7.39 16.84
CA TYR A 189 2.36 -7.92 15.55
C TYR A 189 3.75 -8.57 15.63
N ALA A 190 4.70 -7.96 16.34
CA ALA A 190 6.02 -8.55 16.56
C ALA A 190 5.92 -9.92 17.25
N VAL A 191 5.10 -10.04 18.29
CA VAL A 191 4.87 -11.29 19.03
C VAL A 191 4.23 -12.35 18.15
N VAL A 192 3.19 -11.99 17.39
CA VAL A 192 2.54 -12.89 16.42
C VAL A 192 3.57 -13.44 15.43
N VAL A 193 4.43 -12.58 14.89
CA VAL A 193 5.49 -13.01 13.94
C VAL A 193 6.54 -13.88 14.62
N LEU A 194 6.94 -13.56 15.86
CA LEU A 194 7.90 -14.38 16.59
C LEU A 194 7.39 -15.77 16.91
N VAL A 195 6.09 -15.90 17.22
CA VAL A 195 5.50 -17.18 17.62
C VAL A 195 5.11 -18.01 16.39
N ALA A 196 4.49 -17.38 15.40
CA ALA A 196 3.85 -18.10 14.30
C ALA A 196 4.76 -18.33 13.08
N LEU A 197 5.79 -17.47 12.88
CA LEU A 197 6.66 -17.62 11.74
C LEU A 197 7.88 -18.48 12.09
N PRO A 198 8.18 -19.57 11.35
CA PRO A 198 9.33 -20.42 11.60
C PRO A 198 10.64 -19.63 11.53
N ARG A 199 11.61 -20.01 12.38
CA ARG A 199 12.94 -19.37 12.43
C ARG A 199 13.75 -19.53 11.15
N ARG A 200 13.55 -20.62 10.45
CA ARG A 200 14.09 -20.92 9.13
C ARG A 200 12.93 -20.98 8.14
N THR A 201 12.44 -19.86 7.69
CA THR A 201 11.85 -19.87 6.36
C THR A 201 13.04 -20.12 5.45
N VAL A 202 13.00 -21.23 4.70
CA VAL A 202 13.91 -21.46 3.59
C VAL A 202 13.49 -20.48 2.47
N VAL A 203 13.68 -19.17 2.71
CA VAL A 203 14.23 -18.36 1.65
C VAL A 203 15.61 -18.95 1.53
N SER A 204 15.79 -19.84 0.57
CA SER A 204 17.04 -20.48 0.26
C SER A 204 18.16 -19.46 0.47
N VAL A 205 18.91 -19.59 1.58
CA VAL A 205 20.30 -19.23 1.60
C VAL A 205 20.97 -20.35 0.79
N ALA A 206 20.55 -20.46 -0.46
CA ALA A 206 21.34 -21.08 -1.47
C ALA A 206 22.51 -20.14 -1.66
N THR A 207 23.65 -20.55 -1.10
CA THR A 207 24.99 -19.99 -1.27
C THR A 207 25.11 -18.48 -0.92
N PRO A 208 26.20 -18.04 -0.30
CA PRO A 208 26.49 -16.62 -0.17
C PRO A 208 26.68 -16.06 -1.58
N VAL A 209 25.54 -15.80 -2.25
CA VAL A 209 25.54 -15.08 -3.51
C VAL A 209 26.05 -13.70 -3.14
N SER A 210 27.20 -13.39 -3.71
CA SER A 210 27.84 -12.10 -3.72
C SER A 210 26.83 -10.98 -3.52
N GLN A 211 26.91 -10.29 -2.36
CA GLN A 211 26.02 -9.18 -2.00
C GLN A 211 26.27 -7.94 -2.88
N THR A 212 26.91 -8.11 -4.02
CA THR A 212 27.27 -7.08 -4.98
C THR A 212 26.08 -6.72 -5.83
N GLY A 213 25.50 -5.53 -5.54
CA GLY A 213 24.54 -4.92 -6.44
C GLY A 213 23.47 -4.03 -5.80
N GLY A 214 23.11 -4.21 -4.54
CA GLY A 214 22.08 -3.36 -3.91
C GLY A 214 20.81 -3.26 -4.77
N TYR A 215 20.22 -2.06 -4.87
CA TYR A 215 19.11 -1.75 -5.78
C TYR A 215 19.52 -1.67 -7.26
N LEU A 216 20.83 -1.76 -7.56
CA LEU A 216 21.33 -1.76 -8.94
C LEU A 216 20.77 -2.96 -9.75
N VAL A 217 20.50 -4.09 -9.11
CA VAL A 217 19.84 -5.25 -9.73
C VAL A 217 18.47 -4.87 -10.25
N VAL A 218 17.68 -4.14 -9.46
CA VAL A 218 16.36 -3.63 -9.84
C VAL A 218 16.46 -2.62 -10.98
N LEU A 219 17.42 -1.67 -10.90
CA LEU A 219 17.61 -0.62 -11.90
C LEU A 219 18.15 -1.15 -13.25
N ARG A 220 18.83 -2.28 -13.25
CA ARG A 220 19.32 -2.95 -14.48
C ARG A 220 18.20 -3.73 -15.20
N ASP A 221 17.14 -4.10 -14.50
CA ASP A 221 15.96 -4.72 -15.11
C ASP A 221 15.07 -3.65 -15.75
N ARG A 222 15.35 -3.33 -17.02
CA ARG A 222 14.64 -2.29 -17.77
C ARG A 222 13.11 -2.51 -17.79
N ARG A 223 12.66 -3.78 -17.82
CA ARG A 223 11.23 -4.08 -17.82
C ARG A 223 10.61 -3.79 -16.46
N PHE A 224 11.32 -4.17 -15.40
CA PHE A 224 10.84 -3.87 -14.07
C PHE A 224 10.89 -2.37 -13.74
N VAL A 225 11.90 -1.64 -14.23
CA VAL A 225 11.92 -0.17 -14.15
C VAL A 225 10.72 0.46 -14.85
N ALA A 226 10.35 -0.02 -16.03
CA ALA A 226 9.13 0.44 -16.72
C ALA A 226 7.86 0.14 -15.91
N PHE A 227 7.78 -1.02 -15.27
CA PHE A 227 6.70 -1.33 -14.31
C PHE A 227 6.69 -0.34 -13.15
N LEU A 228 7.83 -0.01 -12.55
CA LEU A 228 7.95 0.96 -11.47
C LEU A 228 7.47 2.36 -11.88
N VAL A 229 7.81 2.81 -13.09
CA VAL A 229 7.30 4.08 -13.65
C VAL A 229 5.79 4.04 -13.79
N ALA A 230 5.24 2.93 -14.32
CA ALA A 230 3.79 2.76 -14.42
C ALA A 230 3.10 2.79 -13.06
N VAL A 231 3.66 2.14 -12.03
CA VAL A 231 3.16 2.17 -10.65
C VAL A 231 3.15 3.60 -10.10
N MET A 232 4.25 4.34 -10.28
CA MET A 232 4.36 5.72 -9.80
C MET A 232 3.30 6.64 -10.44
N LEU A 233 3.17 6.60 -11.77
CA LEU A 233 2.18 7.41 -12.48
C LEU A 233 0.75 7.05 -12.09
N ASN A 234 0.43 5.75 -12.03
CA ASN A 234 -0.88 5.27 -11.64
C ASN A 234 -1.22 5.67 -10.20
N SER A 235 -0.29 5.55 -9.26
CA SER A 235 -0.52 5.94 -7.86
C SER A 235 -0.64 7.46 -7.67
N ALA A 236 0.05 8.27 -8.49
CA ALA A 236 -0.10 9.72 -8.46
C ALA A 236 -1.49 10.16 -8.95
N VAL A 237 -2.09 9.43 -9.90
CA VAL A 237 -3.47 9.66 -10.33
C VAL A 237 -4.46 9.10 -9.30
N TYR A 238 -4.20 7.89 -8.79
CA TYR A 238 -5.07 7.26 -7.80
C TYR A 238 -5.29 8.13 -6.57
N ILE A 239 -4.24 8.74 -6.02
CA ILE A 239 -4.32 9.54 -4.78
C ILE A 239 -5.19 10.81 -4.91
N GLN A 240 -5.61 11.19 -6.11
CA GLN A 240 -6.44 12.38 -6.33
C GLN A 240 -7.79 12.29 -5.62
N TYR A 241 -8.23 11.09 -5.28
CA TYR A 241 -9.43 10.90 -4.47
C TYR A 241 -9.29 11.52 -3.06
N MET A 242 -8.07 11.63 -2.52
CA MET A 242 -7.81 12.26 -1.22
C MET A 242 -7.49 13.75 -1.30
N SER A 243 -6.97 14.23 -2.42
CA SER A 243 -6.47 15.61 -2.53
C SER A 243 -7.38 16.52 -3.33
N THR A 244 -7.69 16.17 -4.54
CA THR A 244 -8.43 17.02 -5.49
C THR A 244 -9.94 16.79 -5.42
N LEU A 245 -10.40 15.56 -5.20
CA LEU A 245 -11.83 15.24 -5.15
C LEU A 245 -12.60 16.03 -4.08
N PRO A 246 -12.13 16.16 -2.83
CA PRO A 246 -12.86 16.97 -1.85
C PRO A 246 -12.96 18.45 -2.24
N LEU A 247 -11.96 19.00 -2.94
CA LEU A 247 -12.00 20.37 -3.45
C LEU A 247 -13.06 20.50 -4.54
N ALA A 248 -13.09 19.57 -5.49
CA ALA A 248 -14.06 19.55 -6.59
C ALA A 248 -15.51 19.41 -6.09
N ILE A 249 -15.76 18.56 -5.09
CA ILE A 249 -17.08 18.39 -4.50
C ILE A 249 -17.57 19.70 -3.84
N ARG A 250 -16.68 20.38 -3.11
CA ARG A 250 -17.01 21.67 -2.47
C ARG A 250 -17.24 22.78 -3.49
N GLU A 251 -16.40 22.86 -4.53
CA GLU A 251 -16.53 23.87 -5.58
C GLU A 251 -17.79 23.65 -6.42
N ALA A 252 -18.25 22.40 -6.56
CA ALA A 252 -19.55 22.07 -7.15
C ALA A 252 -20.75 22.41 -6.24
N GLY A 253 -20.53 23.01 -5.07
CA GLY A 253 -21.58 23.44 -4.14
C GLY A 253 -22.12 22.34 -3.22
N PHE A 254 -21.48 21.17 -3.15
CA PHE A 254 -21.89 20.09 -2.27
C PHE A 254 -21.18 20.14 -0.92
N ASP A 255 -21.88 19.71 0.13
CA ASP A 255 -21.33 19.56 1.46
C ASP A 255 -20.21 18.49 1.52
N THR A 256 -19.25 18.69 2.43
CA THR A 256 -18.16 17.74 2.69
C THR A 256 -18.65 16.34 3.08
N PHE A 257 -19.88 16.22 3.57
CA PHE A 257 -20.54 14.95 3.82
C PHE A 257 -20.51 14.03 2.59
N TRP A 258 -20.74 14.57 1.40
CA TRP A 258 -20.73 13.79 0.15
C TRP A 258 -19.36 13.22 -0.21
N TYR A 259 -18.29 13.93 0.16
CA TYR A 259 -16.94 13.34 0.06
C TYR A 259 -16.80 12.11 0.95
N GLY A 260 -17.30 12.19 2.19
CA GLY A 260 -17.37 11.04 3.09
C GLY A 260 -18.16 9.86 2.51
N VAL A 261 -19.29 10.15 1.82
CA VAL A 261 -20.10 9.15 1.13
C VAL A 261 -19.30 8.46 0.00
N MET A 262 -18.52 9.23 -0.80
CA MET A 262 -17.67 8.63 -1.84
C MET A 262 -16.64 7.65 -1.25
N LEU A 263 -15.99 8.03 -0.14
CA LEU A 263 -15.04 7.15 0.55
C LEU A 263 -15.72 5.92 1.15
N ALA A 264 -16.93 6.07 1.68
CA ALA A 264 -17.71 4.95 2.21
C ALA A 264 -18.12 3.97 1.10
N ILE A 265 -18.53 4.47 -0.07
CA ILE A 265 -18.84 3.65 -1.26
C ILE A 265 -17.58 2.86 -1.68
N ASN A 266 -16.44 3.53 -1.81
CA ASN A 266 -15.17 2.86 -2.13
C ASN A 266 -14.85 1.77 -1.11
N GLY A 267 -14.81 2.11 0.18
CA GLY A 267 -14.48 1.15 1.24
C GLY A 267 -15.43 -0.06 1.26
N ALA A 268 -16.74 0.17 1.11
CA ALA A 268 -17.72 -0.91 1.07
C ALA A 268 -17.50 -1.84 -0.13
N ILE A 269 -17.26 -1.29 -1.33
CA ILE A 269 -17.01 -2.09 -2.53
C ILE A 269 -15.70 -2.88 -2.40
N VAL A 270 -14.63 -2.26 -1.91
CA VAL A 270 -13.34 -2.93 -1.70
C VAL A 270 -13.51 -4.08 -0.71
N ILE A 271 -14.13 -3.85 0.45
CA ILE A 271 -14.31 -4.88 1.47
C ILE A 271 -15.18 -6.04 0.95
N CYS A 272 -16.28 -5.75 0.26
CA CYS A 272 -17.21 -6.77 -0.20
C CYS A 272 -16.77 -7.51 -1.46
N PHE A 273 -16.09 -6.82 -2.39
CA PHE A 273 -15.90 -7.33 -3.75
C PHE A 273 -14.44 -7.55 -4.16
N GLU A 274 -13.42 -7.04 -3.44
CA GLU A 274 -12.01 -7.22 -3.85
C GLU A 274 -11.63 -8.70 -4.00
N LEU A 275 -12.00 -9.55 -3.05
CA LEU A 275 -11.69 -10.98 -3.12
C LEU A 275 -12.45 -11.70 -4.24
N LEU A 276 -13.71 -11.35 -4.48
CA LEU A 276 -14.51 -11.90 -5.57
C LEU A 276 -13.93 -11.51 -6.92
N MET A 277 -13.61 -10.23 -7.10
CA MET A 277 -12.98 -9.72 -8.32
C MET A 277 -11.61 -10.37 -8.55
N THR A 278 -10.79 -10.49 -7.48
CA THR A 278 -9.50 -11.17 -7.55
C THR A 278 -9.64 -12.61 -8.04
N LYS A 279 -10.67 -13.36 -7.61
CA LYS A 279 -10.96 -14.72 -8.09
C LYS A 279 -11.15 -14.75 -9.62
N ILE A 280 -11.76 -13.72 -10.19
CA ILE A 280 -11.98 -13.58 -11.62
C ILE A 280 -10.70 -13.19 -12.35
N VAL A 281 -10.06 -12.08 -11.90
CA VAL A 281 -8.96 -11.46 -12.64
C VAL A 281 -7.63 -12.20 -12.52
N ARG A 282 -7.42 -13.04 -11.50
CA ARG A 282 -6.19 -13.86 -11.35
C ARG A 282 -5.95 -14.79 -12.53
N THR A 283 -6.98 -15.06 -13.34
CA THR A 283 -6.89 -15.87 -14.55
C THR A 283 -6.46 -15.07 -15.77
N TRP A 284 -6.52 -13.75 -15.66
CA TRP A 284 -6.19 -12.85 -16.76
C TRP A 284 -4.68 -12.69 -16.89
N ARG A 285 -4.24 -12.38 -18.10
CA ARG A 285 -2.84 -12.00 -18.31
C ARG A 285 -2.59 -10.65 -17.63
N MET A 286 -1.43 -10.48 -16.99
CA MET A 286 -1.08 -9.24 -16.29
C MET A 286 -1.28 -7.99 -17.16
N ARG A 287 -0.97 -8.09 -18.46
CA ARG A 287 -1.22 -7.00 -19.42
C ARG A 287 -2.70 -6.62 -19.51
N GLN A 288 -3.63 -7.58 -19.47
CA GLN A 288 -5.07 -7.31 -19.50
C GLN A 288 -5.52 -6.64 -18.21
N VAL A 289 -5.08 -7.15 -17.07
CA VAL A 289 -5.39 -6.59 -15.74
C VAL A 289 -5.00 -5.12 -15.67
N VAL A 290 -3.76 -4.81 -16.06
CA VAL A 290 -3.24 -3.44 -16.03
C VAL A 290 -3.96 -2.54 -17.04
N THR A 291 -4.24 -3.05 -18.26
CA THR A 291 -4.96 -2.27 -19.27
C THR A 291 -6.34 -1.87 -18.78
N VAL A 292 -7.11 -2.82 -18.26
CA VAL A 292 -8.47 -2.55 -17.74
C VAL A 292 -8.40 -1.63 -16.51
N GLY A 293 -7.48 -1.90 -15.57
CA GLY A 293 -7.35 -1.10 -14.35
C GLY A 293 -6.96 0.36 -14.63
N PHE A 294 -5.93 0.59 -15.44
CA PHE A 294 -5.48 1.95 -15.75
C PHE A 294 -6.50 2.72 -16.59
N PHE A 295 -7.16 2.04 -17.52
CA PHE A 295 -8.24 2.64 -18.30
C PHE A 295 -9.42 3.04 -17.41
N LEU A 296 -9.89 2.16 -16.52
CA LEU A 296 -10.98 2.46 -15.59
C LEU A 296 -10.61 3.59 -14.61
N LEU A 297 -9.37 3.62 -14.12
CA LEU A 297 -8.90 4.74 -13.29
C LEU A 297 -8.93 6.04 -14.08
N GLY A 298 -8.38 6.03 -15.29
CA GLY A 298 -8.37 7.19 -16.17
C GLY A 298 -9.78 7.66 -16.54
N ALA A 299 -10.68 6.74 -16.88
CA ALA A 299 -12.08 7.04 -17.18
C ALA A 299 -12.81 7.60 -15.95
N GLY A 300 -12.57 7.02 -14.75
CA GLY A 300 -13.14 7.51 -13.50
C GLY A 300 -12.73 8.96 -13.19
N MET A 301 -11.46 9.30 -13.42
CA MET A 301 -10.99 10.69 -13.30
C MET A 301 -11.62 11.59 -14.37
N ALA A 302 -11.66 11.17 -15.63
CA ALA A 302 -12.22 11.95 -16.72
C ALA A 302 -13.73 12.23 -16.55
N VAL A 303 -14.47 11.29 -15.95
CA VAL A 303 -15.90 11.48 -15.63
C VAL A 303 -16.11 12.67 -14.71
N TYR A 304 -15.21 12.96 -13.76
CA TYR A 304 -15.32 14.13 -12.89
C TYR A 304 -15.27 15.47 -13.62
N ALA A 305 -14.81 15.50 -14.87
CA ALA A 305 -14.85 16.70 -15.71
C ALA A 305 -16.22 16.97 -16.37
N LEU A 306 -17.16 16.00 -16.30
CA LEU A 306 -18.47 16.13 -16.94
C LEU A 306 -19.42 16.97 -16.08
N PRO A 307 -20.36 17.72 -16.70
CA PRO A 307 -21.49 18.29 -15.98
C PRO A 307 -22.44 17.18 -15.54
N GLY A 308 -23.04 17.27 -14.37
CA GLY A 308 -24.01 16.25 -13.93
C GLY A 308 -24.19 16.13 -12.43
N GLY A 309 -23.67 17.06 -11.67
CA GLY A 309 -23.88 17.14 -10.22
C GLY A 309 -23.33 15.90 -9.48
N LEU A 310 -24.04 15.47 -8.44
CA LEU A 310 -23.59 14.38 -7.56
C LEU A 310 -23.40 13.04 -8.27
N ALA A 311 -24.21 12.76 -9.30
CA ALA A 311 -24.12 11.51 -10.06
C ALA A 311 -22.74 11.31 -10.70
N VAL A 312 -22.12 12.37 -11.17
CA VAL A 312 -20.78 12.34 -11.77
C VAL A 312 -19.74 11.89 -10.74
N PHE A 313 -19.81 12.39 -9.51
CA PHE A 313 -18.90 12.00 -8.43
C PHE A 313 -19.11 10.53 -8.03
N VAL A 314 -20.35 10.04 -7.99
CA VAL A 314 -20.66 8.63 -7.74
C VAL A 314 -20.09 7.74 -8.85
N ILE A 315 -20.39 8.06 -10.12
CA ILE A 315 -19.94 7.24 -11.26
C ILE A 315 -18.41 7.20 -11.34
N GLY A 316 -17.73 8.36 -11.21
CA GLY A 316 -16.28 8.42 -11.19
C GLY A 316 -15.69 7.57 -10.04
N THR A 317 -16.28 7.66 -8.84
CA THR A 317 -15.88 6.85 -7.68
C THR A 317 -16.05 5.35 -7.94
N LEU A 318 -17.15 4.93 -8.52
CA LEU A 318 -17.37 3.52 -8.88
C LEU A 318 -16.33 3.02 -9.88
N LEU A 319 -15.99 3.82 -10.90
CA LEU A 319 -15.02 3.44 -11.93
C LEU A 319 -13.61 3.26 -11.35
N TRP A 320 -13.08 4.23 -10.57
CA TRP A 320 -11.75 4.09 -10.01
C TRP A 320 -11.69 3.06 -8.87
N THR A 321 -12.80 2.81 -8.16
CA THR A 321 -12.89 1.70 -7.20
C THR A 321 -12.82 0.35 -7.90
N LEU A 322 -13.51 0.18 -9.04
CA LEU A 322 -13.38 -1.02 -9.87
C LEU A 322 -11.95 -1.19 -10.39
N ALA A 323 -11.31 -0.10 -10.82
CA ALA A 323 -9.90 -0.13 -11.20
C ALA A 323 -9.03 -0.66 -10.06
N GLU A 324 -9.24 -0.16 -8.84
CA GLU A 324 -8.49 -0.57 -7.65
C GLU A 324 -8.59 -2.08 -7.38
N ILE A 325 -9.82 -2.63 -7.31
CA ILE A 325 -10.03 -4.04 -6.98
C ILE A 325 -9.60 -5.00 -8.11
N ILE A 326 -9.57 -4.53 -9.37
CA ILE A 326 -9.11 -5.31 -10.52
C ILE A 326 -7.58 -5.38 -10.52
N GLN A 327 -6.89 -4.24 -10.45
CA GLN A 327 -5.45 -4.19 -10.67
C GLN A 327 -4.62 -4.36 -9.38
N GLY A 328 -5.13 -3.87 -8.25
CA GLY A 328 -4.36 -3.75 -7.01
C GLY A 328 -3.69 -5.05 -6.57
N PRO A 329 -4.42 -6.15 -6.35
CA PRO A 329 -3.82 -7.40 -5.90
C PRO A 329 -2.72 -7.91 -6.84
N SER A 330 -2.96 -7.85 -8.15
CA SER A 330 -2.02 -8.31 -9.17
C SER A 330 -0.77 -7.44 -9.25
N MET A 331 -0.91 -6.11 -9.16
CA MET A 331 0.24 -5.20 -9.20
C MET A 331 1.15 -5.34 -7.99
N PHE A 332 0.60 -5.59 -6.81
CA PHE A 332 1.40 -5.82 -5.60
C PHE A 332 1.96 -7.25 -5.49
N ALA A 333 1.36 -8.24 -6.17
CA ALA A 333 1.91 -9.59 -6.27
C ALA A 333 3.03 -9.72 -7.33
N TYR A 334 2.96 -8.96 -8.42
CA TYR A 334 3.87 -9.06 -9.57
C TYR A 334 5.36 -8.93 -9.22
N PRO A 335 5.81 -8.00 -8.34
CA PRO A 335 7.23 -7.88 -8.00
C PRO A 335 7.84 -9.17 -7.48
N ALA A 336 7.09 -9.95 -6.71
CA ALA A 336 7.53 -11.22 -6.18
C ALA A 336 7.66 -12.31 -7.26
N LEU A 337 6.82 -12.25 -8.30
CA LEU A 337 6.84 -13.16 -9.45
C LEU A 337 7.94 -12.81 -10.45
N ALA A 338 8.26 -11.51 -10.59
CA ALA A 338 9.29 -11.02 -11.50
C ALA A 338 10.71 -11.12 -10.93
N ALA A 339 10.84 -11.05 -9.60
CA ALA A 339 12.12 -10.99 -8.92
C ALA A 339 12.86 -12.34 -8.90
N PRO A 340 14.20 -12.34 -9.05
CA PRO A 340 15.02 -13.46 -8.61
C PRO A 340 14.77 -13.76 -7.12
N PRO A 341 14.82 -15.05 -6.69
CA PRO A 341 14.51 -15.43 -5.32
C PRO A 341 15.26 -14.63 -4.23
N GLU A 342 16.52 -14.31 -4.48
CA GLU A 342 17.43 -13.59 -3.59
C GLU A 342 17.19 -12.06 -3.54
N SER A 343 16.36 -11.52 -4.43
CA SER A 343 16.09 -10.08 -4.56
C SER A 343 14.62 -9.70 -4.38
N ARG A 344 13.78 -10.63 -3.94
CA ARG A 344 12.34 -10.41 -3.79
C ARG A 344 12.02 -9.21 -2.89
N GLY A 345 12.75 -9.05 -1.78
CA GLY A 345 12.58 -7.93 -0.88
C GLY A 345 12.87 -6.58 -1.54
N ARG A 346 13.95 -6.49 -2.36
CA ARG A 346 14.32 -5.26 -3.09
C ARG A 346 13.30 -4.91 -4.17
N TYR A 347 12.79 -5.89 -4.92
CA TYR A 347 11.74 -5.69 -5.92
C TYR A 347 10.43 -5.21 -5.26
N GLN A 348 10.03 -5.83 -4.15
CA GLN A 348 8.89 -5.39 -3.36
C GLN A 348 9.11 -4.00 -2.76
N GLY A 349 10.31 -3.74 -2.19
CA GLY A 349 10.69 -2.45 -1.64
C GLY A 349 10.63 -1.34 -2.69
N ALA A 350 11.20 -1.57 -3.88
CA ALA A 350 11.14 -0.62 -4.99
C ALA A 350 9.70 -0.32 -5.42
N THR A 351 8.84 -1.33 -5.51
CA THR A 351 7.43 -1.16 -5.88
C THR A 351 6.68 -0.32 -4.86
N HIS A 352 6.83 -0.64 -3.57
CA HIS A 352 6.18 0.14 -2.51
C HIS A 352 6.72 1.57 -2.44
N ALA A 353 8.04 1.77 -2.69
CA ALA A 353 8.62 3.11 -2.72
C ALA A 353 8.09 3.93 -3.89
N MET A 354 8.00 3.35 -5.10
CA MET A 354 7.44 4.05 -6.27
C MET A 354 5.96 4.37 -6.11
N PHE A 355 5.18 3.46 -5.50
CA PHE A 355 3.82 3.75 -5.08
C PHE A 355 3.78 4.92 -4.08
N GLY A 356 4.65 4.90 -3.06
CA GLY A 356 4.77 5.97 -2.06
C GLY A 356 5.16 7.31 -2.66
N ILE A 357 6.12 7.34 -3.60
CA ILE A 357 6.53 8.56 -4.32
C ILE A 357 5.34 9.12 -5.12
N GLY A 358 4.64 8.26 -5.87
CA GLY A 358 3.46 8.69 -6.63
C GLY A 358 2.38 9.30 -5.72
N THR A 359 2.08 8.65 -4.59
CA THR A 359 1.09 9.17 -3.62
C THR A 359 1.57 10.41 -2.87
N ALA A 360 2.87 10.66 -2.76
CA ALA A 360 3.42 11.87 -2.15
C ALA A 360 3.43 13.06 -3.12
N VAL A 361 3.80 12.83 -4.39
CA VAL A 361 3.89 13.88 -5.41
C VAL A 361 2.52 14.18 -6.02
N GLY A 362 1.66 13.17 -6.14
CA GLY A 362 0.34 13.26 -6.76
C GLY A 362 -0.52 14.41 -6.24
N PRO A 363 -0.71 14.58 -4.91
CA PRO A 363 -1.51 15.66 -4.36
C PRO A 363 -1.05 17.04 -4.79
N ALA A 364 0.24 17.32 -4.75
CA ALA A 364 0.78 18.61 -5.15
C ALA A 364 0.52 18.89 -6.64
N VAL A 365 0.79 17.92 -7.51
CA VAL A 365 0.53 18.03 -8.95
C VAL A 365 -0.97 18.20 -9.22
N GLY A 366 -1.81 17.38 -8.59
CA GLY A 366 -3.24 17.42 -8.79
C GLY A 366 -3.90 18.72 -8.36
N VAL A 367 -3.54 19.23 -7.16
CA VAL A 367 -4.06 20.51 -6.66
C VAL A 367 -3.59 21.67 -7.54
N VAL A 368 -2.33 21.68 -8.00
CA VAL A 368 -1.82 22.70 -8.93
C VAL A 368 -2.57 22.65 -10.26
N LEU A 369 -2.79 21.47 -10.82
CA LEU A 369 -3.60 21.34 -12.06
C LEU A 369 -5.02 21.84 -11.84
N TRP A 370 -5.64 21.44 -10.72
CA TRP A 370 -7.00 21.86 -10.37
C TRP A 370 -7.12 23.37 -10.18
N SER A 371 -6.21 23.99 -9.42
CA SER A 371 -6.26 25.43 -9.15
C SER A 371 -6.04 26.31 -10.38
N ASN A 372 -5.32 25.79 -11.41
CA ASN A 372 -5.05 26.55 -12.64
C ASN A 372 -6.07 26.27 -13.75
N LEU A 373 -6.61 25.06 -13.83
CA LEU A 373 -7.42 24.59 -14.95
C LEU A 373 -8.88 24.26 -14.57
N GLY A 374 -9.18 24.09 -13.27
CA GLY A 374 -10.50 23.65 -12.85
C GLY A 374 -10.86 22.24 -13.38
N GLN A 375 -12.09 22.06 -13.86
CA GLN A 375 -12.61 20.78 -14.35
C GLN A 375 -11.74 20.08 -15.42
N PRO A 376 -11.14 20.77 -16.43
CA PRO A 376 -10.20 20.15 -17.35
C PRO A 376 -9.02 19.40 -16.72
N ALA A 377 -8.62 19.73 -15.50
CA ALA A 377 -7.57 19.01 -14.78
C ALA A 377 -7.87 17.50 -14.66
N TRP A 378 -9.12 17.12 -14.51
CA TRP A 378 -9.54 15.72 -14.41
C TRP A 378 -9.27 14.93 -15.72
N ILE A 379 -9.42 15.58 -16.88
CA ILE A 379 -9.10 14.95 -18.17
C ILE A 379 -7.60 14.70 -18.27
N ILE A 380 -6.78 15.65 -17.82
CA ILE A 380 -5.32 15.50 -17.81
C ILE A 380 -4.89 14.36 -16.86
N MET A 381 -5.45 14.31 -15.66
CA MET A 381 -5.19 13.22 -14.71
C MET A 381 -5.62 11.87 -15.29
N GLY A 382 -6.79 11.80 -15.94
CA GLY A 382 -7.25 10.61 -16.65
C GLY A 382 -6.30 10.19 -17.76
N ALA A 383 -5.83 11.15 -18.55
CA ALA A 383 -4.86 10.91 -19.63
C ALA A 383 -3.52 10.38 -19.09
N ILE A 384 -3.02 10.90 -17.95
CA ILE A 384 -1.79 10.39 -17.31
C ILE A 384 -1.94 8.91 -16.96
N SER A 385 -3.09 8.47 -16.43
CA SER A 385 -3.34 7.06 -16.14
C SER A 385 -3.31 6.19 -17.40
N VAL A 386 -3.91 6.68 -18.50
CA VAL A 386 -3.89 5.97 -19.78
C VAL A 386 -2.48 5.95 -20.38
N LEU A 387 -1.75 7.05 -20.33
CA LEU A 387 -0.35 7.12 -20.80
C LEU A 387 0.59 6.21 -20.00
N ALA A 388 0.30 5.95 -18.72
CA ALA A 388 1.04 4.99 -17.92
C ALA A 388 0.92 3.54 -18.45
N LEU A 389 0.00 3.27 -19.38
CA LEU A 389 -0.06 2.00 -20.13
C LEU A 389 1.18 1.79 -21.02
N ILE A 390 1.81 2.85 -21.51
CA ILE A 390 2.99 2.73 -22.38
C ILE A 390 4.12 1.98 -21.65
N PRO A 391 4.64 2.47 -20.50
CA PRO A 391 5.65 1.74 -19.74
C PRO A 391 5.12 0.40 -19.20
N ALA A 392 3.84 0.29 -18.84
CA ALA A 392 3.25 -0.96 -18.38
C ALA A 392 3.25 -2.03 -19.48
N TRP A 393 2.88 -1.69 -20.72
CA TRP A 393 2.90 -2.65 -21.80
C TRP A 393 4.29 -3.08 -22.22
N TYR A 394 5.29 -2.19 -22.10
CA TYR A 394 6.69 -2.56 -22.28
C TYR A 394 7.13 -3.56 -21.20
N ALA A 395 6.73 -3.33 -19.94
CA ALA A 395 7.04 -4.24 -18.85
C ALA A 395 6.49 -5.66 -19.07
N PHE A 396 5.25 -5.78 -19.57
CA PHE A 396 4.54 -7.05 -19.80
C PHE A 396 4.57 -7.54 -21.24
N GLY A 397 5.40 -6.95 -22.10
CA GLY A 397 5.60 -7.40 -23.49
C GLY A 397 6.18 -8.83 -23.55
N LYS A 398 5.90 -9.56 -24.63
CA LYS A 398 6.53 -10.88 -24.85
C LYS A 398 8.06 -10.72 -24.92
N LYS A 399 8.78 -11.67 -24.32
CA LYS A 399 10.20 -11.86 -24.59
C LYS A 399 10.42 -12.27 -26.01
#